data_da472d70b97582edfa6b9b4ab3fe3f85
#
_entry.id   da472d70b97582edfa6b9b4ab3fe3f85
#
_cell.length_a   1.000
_cell.length_b   1.000
_cell.length_c   1.000
_cell.angle_alpha   90.00
_cell.angle_beta   90.00
_cell.angle_gamma   90.00
#
_symmetry.space_group_name_H-M   'P 1'
#
loop_
_entity.id
_entity.type
_entity.pdbx_description
1 polymer ?
#
loop_
_entity_poly.entity_id
_entity_poly.type
_entity_poly.pdbx_seq_one_letter_code
_entity_poly.pdbx_strand_id
1 'polypeptide(L)'
;ISFGPRPQDFLACNAPIKQLYNLGVEIEENSELDLYAAFNEHKNDARIPEVVADMEKELGDGNKMPGILPRLAQLEITLLDWMEAHKGSRKYVVFANKCWPSFQTQFGCVPCYVNSRLTARGIPVACEVDIYGAISEYIGACISEDAVTLLDINNSVPADMYVESIKD
;
A
#
# COMPACT_ATOMS: atom_id res chain seq x y z
N ILE A 1 -1.12 -9.23 -5.85
CA ILE A 1 0.16 -8.75 -6.42
C ILE A 1 1.04 -8.27 -5.28
N SER A 2 2.26 -8.79 -5.16
CA SER A 2 3.21 -8.36 -4.14
C SER A 2 4.48 -7.78 -4.75
N PHE A 3 5.10 -6.83 -4.04
CA PHE A 3 6.37 -6.22 -4.39
C PHE A 3 7.34 -6.37 -3.22
N GLY A 4 8.12 -7.45 -3.23
CA GLY A 4 8.93 -7.85 -2.10
C GLY A 4 10.37 -8.19 -2.41
N PRO A 5 11.04 -8.80 -1.47
CA PRO A 5 10.56 -9.56 -0.30
C PRO A 5 10.11 -8.68 0.87
N ARG A 6 9.38 -9.29 1.83
CA ARG A 6 9.05 -8.62 3.09
C ARG A 6 10.32 -8.14 3.80
N PRO A 7 10.25 -7.11 4.65
CA PRO A 7 11.37 -6.74 5.50
C PRO A 7 11.77 -7.89 6.42
N GLN A 8 13.07 -8.05 6.68
CA GLN A 8 13.60 -9.19 7.42
C GLN A 8 12.98 -9.33 8.82
N ASP A 9 12.78 -8.22 9.50
CA ASP A 9 12.29 -8.22 10.88
C ASP A 9 10.78 -8.46 11.02
N PHE A 10 10.04 -8.39 9.91
CA PHE A 10 8.59 -8.60 9.90
C PHE A 10 8.24 -10.07 9.70
N LEU A 11 8.58 -10.90 10.68
CA LEU A 11 8.31 -12.35 10.63
C LEU A 11 6.82 -12.69 10.58
N ALA A 12 5.97 -11.86 11.18
CA ALA A 12 4.51 -12.02 11.13
C ALA A 12 3.96 -11.99 9.70
N CYS A 13 4.62 -11.27 8.78
CA CYS A 13 4.24 -11.18 7.37
C CYS A 13 4.76 -12.37 6.52
N ASN A 14 5.35 -13.39 7.15
CA ASN A 14 5.85 -14.57 6.44
C ASN A 14 4.72 -15.56 6.16
N ALA A 15 4.03 -15.39 5.05
CA ALA A 15 2.88 -16.18 4.66
C ALA A 15 3.30 -17.48 3.93
N PRO A 16 2.77 -18.65 4.31
CA PRO A 16 2.88 -19.87 3.52
C PRO A 16 1.93 -19.82 2.31
N ILE A 17 2.32 -19.09 1.29
CA ILE A 17 1.49 -18.74 0.12
C ILE A 17 0.87 -19.95 -0.59
N LYS A 18 1.53 -21.11 -0.53
CA LYS A 18 1.01 -22.34 -1.15
C LYS A 18 -0.40 -22.69 -0.67
N GLN A 19 -0.75 -22.37 0.58
CA GLN A 19 -2.07 -22.66 1.13
C GLN A 19 -3.16 -21.80 0.52
N LEU A 20 -2.81 -20.61 0.03
CA LEU A 20 -3.76 -19.67 -0.55
C LEU A 20 -4.27 -20.12 -1.91
N TYR A 21 -3.50 -20.88 -2.67
CA TYR A 21 -3.96 -21.46 -3.94
C TYR A 21 -5.18 -22.38 -3.75
N ASN A 22 -5.27 -23.07 -2.62
CA ASN A 22 -6.43 -23.93 -2.31
C ASN A 22 -7.71 -23.13 -2.06
N LEU A 23 -7.58 -21.83 -1.79
CA LEU A 23 -8.69 -20.89 -1.61
C LEU A 23 -9.01 -20.11 -2.89
N GLY A 24 -8.36 -20.46 -4.01
CA GLY A 24 -8.54 -19.76 -5.28
C GLY A 24 -7.81 -18.41 -5.35
N VAL A 25 -6.88 -18.15 -4.42
CA VAL A 25 -6.05 -16.94 -4.43
C VAL A 25 -4.76 -17.23 -5.19
N GLU A 26 -4.52 -16.51 -6.25
CA GLU A 26 -3.24 -16.52 -6.95
C GLU A 26 -2.37 -15.36 -6.47
N ILE A 27 -1.08 -15.63 -6.36
CA ILE A 27 -0.11 -14.65 -5.92
C ILE A 27 0.89 -14.44 -7.04
N GLU A 28 1.02 -13.19 -7.44
CA GLU A 28 2.07 -12.71 -8.32
C GLU A 28 3.11 -12.01 -7.47
N GLU A 29 4.31 -12.58 -7.45
CA GLU A 29 5.44 -12.05 -6.68
C GLU A 29 6.38 -11.29 -7.61
N ASN A 30 6.55 -10.01 -7.35
CA ASN A 30 7.43 -9.10 -8.09
C ASN A 30 8.48 -8.50 -7.16
N SER A 31 9.53 -7.95 -7.72
CA SER A 31 10.51 -7.18 -6.95
C SER A 31 10.14 -5.69 -6.91
N GLU A 32 10.68 -4.97 -5.92
CA GLU A 32 10.57 -3.50 -5.91
C GLU A 32 11.29 -2.85 -7.09
N LEU A 33 12.27 -3.54 -7.69
CA LEU A 33 12.95 -3.04 -8.89
C LEU A 33 12.04 -3.05 -10.12
N ASP A 34 11.17 -4.05 -10.24
CA ASP A 34 10.18 -4.10 -11.32
C ASP A 34 9.19 -2.95 -11.17
N LEU A 35 8.70 -2.71 -9.95
CA LEU A 35 7.84 -1.57 -9.67
C LEU A 35 8.55 -0.24 -9.93
N TYR A 36 9.83 -0.11 -9.57
CA TYR A 36 10.59 1.10 -9.80
C TYR A 36 10.83 1.36 -11.28
N ALA A 37 11.06 0.32 -12.08
CA ALA A 37 11.17 0.45 -13.53
C ALA A 37 9.87 0.98 -14.14
N ALA A 38 8.74 0.37 -13.80
CA ALA A 38 7.42 0.85 -14.23
C ALA A 38 7.11 2.28 -13.75
N PHE A 39 7.47 2.60 -12.50
CA PHE A 39 7.32 3.96 -11.97
C PHE A 39 8.08 4.99 -12.83
N ASN A 40 9.30 4.68 -13.26
CA ASN A 40 10.08 5.59 -14.10
C ASN A 40 9.49 5.75 -15.52
N GLU A 41 8.80 4.75 -16.05
CA GLU A 41 8.09 4.87 -17.32
C GLU A 41 6.95 5.89 -17.25
N HIS A 42 6.31 6.03 -16.09
CA HIS A 42 5.22 6.99 -15.85
C HIS A 42 5.70 8.40 -15.44
N LYS A 43 7.00 8.69 -15.49
CA LYS A 43 7.57 9.97 -15.02
C LYS A 43 6.92 11.22 -15.62
N ASN A 44 6.46 11.15 -16.87
CA ASN A 44 5.83 12.25 -17.58
C ASN A 44 4.43 11.87 -18.08
N ASP A 45 3.74 11.00 -17.35
CA ASP A 45 2.40 10.56 -17.72
C ASP A 45 1.42 11.75 -17.74
N ALA A 46 0.63 11.84 -18.80
CA ALA A 46 -0.30 12.96 -19.01
C ALA A 46 -1.43 13.01 -17.97
N ARG A 47 -1.68 11.90 -17.25
CA ARG A 47 -2.70 11.82 -16.18
C ARG A 47 -2.24 12.43 -14.86
N ILE A 48 -0.95 12.63 -14.64
CA ILE A 48 -0.41 13.14 -13.37
C ILE A 48 -1.10 14.42 -12.92
N PRO A 49 -1.28 15.48 -13.77
CA PRO A 49 -1.94 16.71 -13.31
C PRO A 49 -3.38 16.52 -12.83
N GLU A 50 -4.13 15.62 -13.44
CA GLU A 50 -5.51 15.31 -13.05
C GLU A 50 -5.54 14.61 -11.69
N VAL A 51 -4.69 13.61 -11.49
CA VAL A 51 -4.59 12.88 -10.23
C VAL A 51 -4.10 13.81 -9.10
N VAL A 52 -3.17 14.71 -9.38
CA VAL A 52 -2.73 15.72 -8.41
C VAL A 52 -3.88 16.64 -8.00
N ALA A 53 -4.67 17.12 -8.94
CA ALA A 53 -5.81 17.98 -8.62
C ALA A 53 -6.87 17.24 -7.75
N ASP A 54 -7.08 15.95 -7.99
CA ASP A 54 -7.95 15.12 -7.17
C ASP A 54 -7.39 14.93 -5.75
N MET A 55 -6.08 14.68 -5.62
CA MET A 55 -5.40 14.60 -4.33
C MET A 55 -5.45 15.92 -3.54
N GLU A 56 -5.26 17.05 -4.21
CA GLU A 56 -5.36 18.37 -3.59
C GLU A 56 -6.76 18.63 -3.03
N LYS A 57 -7.78 18.28 -3.80
CA LYS A 57 -9.17 18.40 -3.37
C LYS A 57 -9.49 17.52 -2.16
N GLU A 58 -8.97 16.30 -2.15
CA GLU A 58 -9.19 15.34 -1.06
C GLU A 58 -8.50 15.79 0.24
N LEU A 59 -7.24 16.24 0.14
CA LEU A 59 -6.45 16.64 1.30
C LEU A 59 -6.79 18.04 1.83
N GLY A 60 -7.24 18.94 0.97
CA GLY A 60 -7.55 20.32 1.32
C GLY A 60 -6.43 21.00 2.11
N ASP A 61 -6.80 21.73 3.16
CA ASP A 61 -5.87 22.44 4.05
C ASP A 61 -4.95 21.50 4.88
N GLY A 62 -5.25 20.20 4.90
CA GLY A 62 -4.45 19.17 5.55
C GLY A 62 -3.11 18.91 4.86
N ASN A 63 -3.01 19.27 3.57
CA ASN A 63 -1.78 19.04 2.82
C ASN A 63 -0.67 20.02 3.25
N LYS A 64 0.34 19.50 3.94
CA LYS A 64 1.53 20.27 4.35
C LYS A 64 2.72 20.10 3.41
N MET A 65 2.61 19.21 2.40
CA MET A 65 3.69 18.89 1.47
C MET A 65 3.20 18.83 0.01
N PRO A 66 2.66 19.90 -0.55
CA PRO A 66 2.07 19.85 -1.91
C PRO A 66 3.08 19.44 -2.98
N GLY A 67 4.36 19.74 -2.81
CA GLY A 67 5.41 19.39 -3.77
C GLY A 67 5.64 17.90 -3.97
N ILE A 68 5.13 17.02 -3.07
CA ILE A 68 5.25 15.55 -3.22
C ILE A 68 4.14 14.95 -4.09
N LEU A 69 3.02 15.63 -4.27
CA LEU A 69 1.83 15.07 -4.94
C LEU A 69 2.10 14.55 -6.36
N PRO A 70 2.91 15.20 -7.20
CA PRO A 70 3.21 14.63 -8.52
C PRO A 70 3.87 13.25 -8.47
N ARG A 71 4.71 13.00 -7.47
CA ARG A 71 5.32 11.68 -7.27
C ARG A 71 4.32 10.65 -6.76
N LEU A 72 3.44 11.04 -5.87
CA LEU A 72 2.37 10.18 -5.37
C LEU A 72 1.36 9.85 -6.47
N ALA A 73 1.01 10.82 -7.30
CA ALA A 73 0.17 10.61 -8.48
C ALA A 73 0.82 9.65 -9.49
N GLN A 74 2.11 9.82 -9.75
CA GLN A 74 2.89 8.91 -10.58
C GLN A 74 2.84 7.47 -10.02
N LEU A 75 2.99 7.30 -8.70
CA LEU A 75 2.90 5.99 -8.06
C LEU A 75 1.50 5.38 -8.17
N GLU A 76 0.46 6.16 -7.94
CA GLU A 76 -0.93 5.70 -8.07
C GLU A 76 -1.22 5.20 -9.48
N ILE A 77 -0.84 5.97 -10.49
CA ILE A 77 -0.98 5.59 -11.90
C ILE A 77 -0.22 4.30 -12.18
N THR A 78 1.02 4.20 -11.70
CA THR A 78 1.86 3.01 -11.89
C THR A 78 1.19 1.75 -11.32
N LEU A 79 0.68 1.81 -10.10
CA LEU A 79 0.02 0.67 -9.46
C LEU A 79 -1.28 0.27 -10.19
N LEU A 80 -2.07 1.25 -10.61
CA LEU A 80 -3.31 0.97 -11.35
C LEU A 80 -3.03 0.35 -12.71
N ASP A 81 -2.06 0.86 -13.45
CA ASP A 81 -1.68 0.30 -14.75
C ASP A 81 -1.04 -1.09 -14.60
N TRP A 82 -0.23 -1.29 -13.56
CA TRP A 82 0.29 -2.61 -13.23
C TRP A 82 -0.84 -3.60 -12.96
N MET A 83 -1.80 -3.21 -12.14
CA MET A 83 -2.97 -4.04 -11.86
C MET A 83 -3.71 -4.43 -13.14
N GLU A 84 -4.01 -3.47 -14.00
CA GLU A 84 -4.72 -3.72 -15.25
C GLU A 84 -3.96 -4.66 -16.20
N ALA A 85 -2.64 -4.50 -16.28
CA ALA A 85 -1.78 -5.33 -17.12
C ALA A 85 -1.66 -6.77 -16.61
N HIS A 86 -1.74 -6.99 -15.30
CA HIS A 86 -1.41 -8.25 -14.65
C HIS A 86 -2.61 -9.02 -14.09
N LYS A 87 -3.76 -8.37 -13.89
CA LYS A 87 -4.95 -9.04 -13.32
C LYS A 87 -5.50 -10.18 -14.18
N GLY A 88 -5.22 -10.19 -15.48
CA GLY A 88 -5.74 -11.20 -16.41
C GLY A 88 -7.27 -11.28 -16.36
N SER A 89 -7.79 -12.47 -16.11
CA SER A 89 -9.24 -12.72 -15.97
C SER A 89 -9.76 -12.53 -14.54
N ARG A 90 -8.91 -12.13 -13.58
CA ARG A 90 -9.32 -11.96 -12.17
C ARG A 90 -10.19 -10.74 -12.03
N LYS A 91 -11.23 -10.90 -11.23
CA LYS A 91 -12.17 -9.81 -10.94
C LYS A 91 -11.64 -8.87 -9.85
N TYR A 92 -10.91 -9.42 -8.89
CA TYR A 92 -10.43 -8.71 -7.71
C TYR A 92 -8.91 -8.79 -7.62
N VAL A 93 -8.30 -7.71 -7.25
CA VAL A 93 -6.86 -7.60 -7.03
C VAL A 93 -6.63 -6.85 -5.72
N VAL A 94 -5.64 -7.30 -4.96
CA VAL A 94 -5.11 -6.61 -3.80
C VAL A 94 -3.59 -6.50 -3.93
N PHE A 95 -3.00 -5.54 -3.26
CA PHE A 95 -1.55 -5.37 -3.23
C PHE A 95 -0.96 -5.69 -1.86
N ALA A 96 0.28 -6.15 -1.87
CA ALA A 96 1.13 -6.22 -0.70
C ALA A 96 2.48 -5.62 -1.06
N ASN A 97 2.76 -4.42 -0.57
CA ASN A 97 4.01 -3.70 -0.83
C ASN A 97 4.74 -3.38 0.47
N LYS A 98 5.95 -2.84 0.37
CA LYS A 98 6.66 -2.30 1.54
C LYS A 98 7.16 -0.89 1.25
N CYS A 99 7.28 -0.07 2.30
CA CYS A 99 7.65 1.33 2.12
C CYS A 99 9.15 1.59 2.31
N TRP A 100 9.86 0.76 3.07
CA TRP A 100 11.26 1.00 3.37
C TRP A 100 12.15 -0.21 3.06
N PRO A 101 13.44 0.03 2.75
CA PRO A 101 14.06 1.35 2.61
C PRO A 101 13.90 1.97 1.21
N SER A 102 13.35 1.24 0.24
CA SER A 102 13.45 1.58 -1.18
C SER A 102 12.62 2.80 -1.57
N PHE A 103 11.43 2.97 -1.01
CA PHE A 103 10.57 4.09 -1.39
C PHE A 103 11.19 5.44 -1.03
N GLN A 104 11.74 5.60 0.16
CA GLN A 104 12.36 6.86 0.56
C GLN A 104 13.57 7.19 -0.32
N THR A 105 14.38 6.18 -0.67
CA THR A 105 15.66 6.37 -1.35
C THR A 105 15.54 6.39 -2.88
N GLN A 106 14.66 5.58 -3.45
CA GLN A 106 14.54 5.41 -4.90
C GLN A 106 13.33 6.15 -5.47
N PHE A 107 12.15 5.98 -4.86
CA PHE A 107 10.93 6.62 -5.34
C PHE A 107 10.82 8.08 -4.88
N GLY A 108 11.55 8.48 -3.84
CA GLY A 108 11.53 9.84 -3.28
C GLY A 108 10.19 10.22 -2.63
N CYS A 109 9.41 9.21 -2.22
CA CYS A 109 8.16 9.35 -1.48
C CYS A 109 7.92 8.10 -0.63
N VAL A 110 6.88 8.13 0.20
CA VAL A 110 6.36 6.94 0.89
C VAL A 110 4.97 6.62 0.36
N PRO A 111 4.58 5.34 0.24
CA PRO A 111 3.35 4.94 -0.45
C PRO A 111 2.09 5.09 0.41
N CYS A 112 2.20 5.36 1.71
CA CYS A 112 1.08 5.26 2.67
C CYS A 112 -0.20 5.99 2.22
N TYR A 113 -0.08 7.21 1.69
CA TYR A 113 -1.24 7.95 1.21
C TYR A 113 -1.86 7.30 -0.04
N VAL A 114 -1.03 6.84 -0.98
CA VAL A 114 -1.52 6.13 -2.18
C VAL A 114 -2.17 4.80 -1.79
N ASN A 115 -1.56 4.06 -0.88
CA ASN A 115 -2.15 2.82 -0.35
C ASN A 115 -3.55 3.08 0.25
N SER A 116 -3.68 4.13 1.06
CA SER A 116 -4.96 4.55 1.64
C SER A 116 -6.00 4.91 0.56
N ARG A 117 -5.60 5.65 -0.47
CA ARG A 117 -6.49 6.01 -1.58
C ARG A 117 -6.98 4.79 -2.36
N LEU A 118 -6.09 3.84 -2.64
CA LEU A 118 -6.45 2.59 -3.32
C LEU A 118 -7.40 1.75 -2.46
N THR A 119 -7.11 1.61 -1.18
CA THR A 119 -7.98 0.90 -0.22
C THR A 119 -9.38 1.53 -0.15
N ALA A 120 -9.47 2.86 -0.10
CA ALA A 120 -10.76 3.57 -0.14
C ALA A 120 -11.55 3.36 -1.44
N ARG A 121 -10.88 2.97 -2.51
CA ARG A 121 -11.49 2.65 -3.82
C ARG A 121 -11.76 1.15 -4.01
N GLY A 122 -11.65 0.35 -2.95
CA GLY A 122 -11.91 -1.09 -2.99
C GLY A 122 -10.74 -1.93 -3.51
N ILE A 123 -9.53 -1.37 -3.51
CA ILE A 123 -8.27 -2.06 -3.85
C ILE A 123 -7.38 -2.07 -2.59
N PRO A 124 -7.55 -3.03 -1.69
CA PRO A 124 -6.76 -3.12 -0.47
C PRO A 124 -5.25 -3.20 -0.74
N VAL A 125 -4.47 -2.51 0.08
CA VAL A 125 -3.01 -2.48 -0.03
C VAL A 125 -2.39 -2.63 1.35
N ALA A 126 -1.95 -3.82 1.68
CA ALA A 126 -1.21 -4.07 2.92
C ALA A 126 0.26 -3.67 2.80
N CYS A 127 0.83 -3.17 3.89
CA CYS A 127 2.25 -2.86 3.99
C CYS A 127 3.07 -4.11 4.34
N GLU A 128 4.39 -3.97 4.32
CA GLU A 128 5.37 -4.99 4.73
C GLU A 128 5.31 -6.30 3.92
N VAL A 129 4.74 -6.25 2.72
CA VAL A 129 4.47 -7.43 1.88
C VAL A 129 3.64 -8.47 2.64
N ASP A 130 2.71 -7.98 3.47
CA ASP A 130 1.81 -8.85 4.22
C ASP A 130 0.67 -9.34 3.34
N ILE A 131 0.90 -10.47 2.70
CA ILE A 131 -0.06 -11.11 1.79
C ILE A 131 -1.34 -11.53 2.55
N TYR A 132 -1.20 -12.05 3.78
CA TYR A 132 -2.35 -12.41 4.58
C TYR A 132 -3.12 -11.20 5.08
N GLY A 133 -2.40 -10.12 5.43
CA GLY A 133 -3.01 -8.82 5.75
C GLY A 133 -3.84 -8.27 4.59
N ALA A 134 -3.28 -8.26 3.38
CA ALA A 134 -3.99 -7.81 2.18
C ALA A 134 -5.28 -8.61 1.91
N ILE A 135 -5.25 -9.94 2.11
CA ILE A 135 -6.43 -10.79 1.97
C ILE A 135 -7.43 -10.53 3.10
N SER A 136 -6.95 -10.30 4.32
CA SER A 136 -7.80 -9.98 5.47
C SER A 136 -8.53 -8.66 5.28
N GLU A 137 -7.85 -7.64 4.77
CA GLU A 137 -8.47 -6.35 4.40
C GLU A 137 -9.54 -6.55 3.31
N TYR A 138 -9.23 -7.36 2.30
CA TYR A 138 -10.19 -7.68 1.25
C TYR A 138 -11.45 -8.37 1.79
N ILE A 139 -11.29 -9.39 2.65
CA ILE A 139 -12.41 -10.09 3.28
C ILE A 139 -13.23 -9.11 4.14
N GLY A 140 -12.53 -8.28 4.94
CA GLY A 140 -13.16 -7.26 5.75
C GLY A 140 -13.96 -6.27 4.91
N ALA A 141 -13.39 -5.77 3.82
CA ALA A 141 -14.06 -4.86 2.89
C ALA A 141 -15.30 -5.49 2.24
N CYS A 142 -15.24 -6.79 1.88
CA CYS A 142 -16.40 -7.51 1.35
C CYS A 142 -17.55 -7.66 2.38
N ILE A 143 -17.21 -7.75 3.67
CA ILE A 143 -18.20 -7.91 4.74
C ILE A 143 -18.80 -6.58 5.16
N SER A 144 -17.97 -5.55 5.29
CA SER A 144 -18.40 -4.21 5.73
C SER A 144 -19.00 -3.37 4.62
N GLU A 145 -18.73 -3.72 3.36
CA GLU A 145 -19.01 -2.89 2.18
C GLU A 145 -18.35 -1.51 2.25
N ASP A 146 -17.23 -1.42 2.97
CA ASP A 146 -16.47 -0.19 3.19
C ASP A 146 -14.96 -0.48 3.24
N ALA A 147 -14.14 0.57 3.27
CA ALA A 147 -12.70 0.44 3.40
C ALA A 147 -12.32 -0.16 4.75
N VAL A 148 -11.41 -1.13 4.73
CA VAL A 148 -10.87 -1.77 5.93
C VAL A 148 -9.36 -1.65 5.90
N THR A 149 -8.76 -1.33 7.03
CA THR A 149 -7.31 -1.23 7.21
C THR A 149 -6.85 -2.15 8.31
N LEU A 150 -5.80 -2.91 8.06
CA LEU A 150 -5.07 -3.66 9.07
C LEU A 150 -4.04 -2.75 9.73
N LEU A 151 -4.05 -2.70 11.05
CA LEU A 151 -3.14 -1.89 11.83
C LEU A 151 -2.31 -2.75 12.78
N ASP A 152 -1.06 -2.36 12.97
CA ASP A 152 -0.22 -2.93 14.01
C ASP A 152 -0.65 -2.47 15.40
N ILE A 153 -0.61 -3.38 16.36
CA ILE A 153 -0.78 -3.04 17.76
C ILE A 153 0.60 -2.78 18.36
N ASN A 154 0.86 -1.54 18.73
CA ASN A 154 2.07 -1.19 19.46
C ASN A 154 1.87 -1.51 20.95
N ASN A 155 2.67 -2.44 21.47
CA ASN A 155 2.65 -2.85 22.87
C ASN A 155 3.42 -1.90 23.81
N SER A 156 4.12 -0.91 23.27
CA SER A 156 4.86 0.06 24.09
C SER A 156 3.98 1.27 24.42
N VAL A 157 3.88 1.58 25.68
CA VAL A 157 3.31 2.85 26.14
C VAL A 157 4.42 3.89 26.15
N PRO A 158 4.25 5.06 25.50
CA PRO A 158 5.22 6.14 25.59
C PRO A 158 5.54 6.48 27.06
N ALA A 159 6.82 6.75 27.36
CA ALA A 159 7.26 6.92 28.73
C ALA A 159 6.57 8.10 29.44
N ASP A 160 6.26 9.17 28.73
CA ASP A 160 5.49 10.32 29.22
C ASP A 160 4.05 9.93 29.60
N MET A 161 3.36 9.18 28.74
CA MET A 161 2.03 8.67 29.04
C MET A 161 2.03 7.70 30.22
N TYR A 162 3.07 6.86 30.34
CA TYR A 162 3.23 5.96 31.47
C TYR A 162 3.37 6.73 32.77
N VAL A 163 4.22 7.77 32.77
CA VAL A 163 4.47 8.61 33.96
C VAL A 163 3.22 9.39 34.37
N GLU A 164 2.42 9.88 33.40
CA GLU A 164 1.23 10.67 33.68
C GLU A 164 0.02 9.83 34.10
N SER A 165 -0.13 8.61 33.54
CA SER A 165 -1.35 7.83 33.69
C SER A 165 -1.23 6.64 34.64
N ILE A 166 -0.05 6.15 34.92
CA ILE A 166 0.19 4.87 35.66
C ILE A 166 1.04 5.07 36.90
N LYS A 167 1.67 6.23 37.06
CA LYS A 167 2.50 6.52 38.21
C LYS A 167 1.65 6.74 39.45
N ASP A 168 1.63 5.75 40.34
CA ASP A 168 1.23 5.88 41.74
C ASP A 168 2.29 6.63 42.55
#